data_0269044db45977c14bc1ddc0fc572f7e
#
_entry.id   0269044db45977c14bc1ddc0fc572f7e
#
_cell.length_a   1.000
_cell.length_b   1.000
_cell.length_c   1.000
_cell.angle_alpha   90.00
_cell.angle_beta   90.00
_cell.angle_gamma   90.00
#
_symmetry.space_group_name_H-M   'P 1'
#
loop_
_entity.id
_entity.type
_entity.pdbx_description
1 polymer ?
#
loop_
_entity_poly.entity_id
_entity_poly.type
_entity_poly.pdbx_seq_one_letter_code
_entity_poly.pdbx_strand_id
1 'polypeptide(L)'
;MAYGLANHKSELIAAVASVSGAMLDCTGPTSHPMPVIHLHGTNDFDLPYNGNNYYNSVQNTLDYWINFNNTNKEPIVNFDNSGEIEIEHYVYDNGNNSVSVEHYKYIGGYHIWFMSTFQGQNTSELVWDFLSRYEINGERSF
;
A
#
# COMPACT_ATOMS: atom_id res chain seq x y z
N MET A 1 8.29 -2.56 9.58
CA MET A 1 8.98 -3.80 9.16
C MET A 1 8.84 -4.04 7.65
N ALA A 2 7.63 -4.09 7.05
CA ALA A 2 7.43 -4.38 5.62
C ALA A 2 8.27 -3.48 4.70
N TYR A 3 8.21 -2.18 4.87
CA TYR A 3 9.01 -1.24 4.08
C TYR A 3 10.53 -1.37 4.31
N GLY A 4 10.95 -1.74 5.51
CA GLY A 4 12.36 -2.04 5.78
C GLY A 4 12.86 -3.25 4.99
N LEU A 5 12.04 -4.29 4.85
CA LEU A 5 12.35 -5.45 4.00
C LEU A 5 12.37 -5.05 2.52
N ALA A 6 11.40 -4.27 2.05
CA ALA A 6 11.37 -3.78 0.67
C ALA A 6 12.61 -2.95 0.33
N ASN A 7 13.08 -2.11 1.26
CA ASN A 7 14.23 -1.25 1.03
C ASN A 7 15.59 -1.97 1.17
N HIS A 8 15.71 -2.93 2.09
CA HIS A 8 17.01 -3.49 2.45
C HIS A 8 17.18 -4.99 2.16
N LYS A 9 16.09 -5.67 1.76
CA LYS A 9 16.06 -7.09 1.42
C LYS A 9 15.21 -7.37 0.19
N SER A 10 15.15 -6.42 -0.73
CA SER A 10 14.32 -6.52 -1.94
C SER A 10 14.63 -7.74 -2.80
N GLU A 11 15.86 -8.23 -2.77
CA GLU A 11 16.26 -9.45 -3.48
C GLU A 11 15.48 -10.71 -3.02
N LEU A 12 14.82 -10.64 -1.87
CA LEU A 12 14.01 -11.74 -1.30
C LEU A 12 12.50 -11.45 -1.33
N ILE A 13 12.09 -10.24 -1.72
CA ILE A 13 10.72 -9.74 -1.55
C ILE A 13 10.12 -9.39 -2.91
N ALA A 14 9.05 -10.07 -3.31
CA ALA A 14 8.37 -9.82 -4.57
C ALA A 14 7.39 -8.65 -4.51
N ALA A 15 6.75 -8.44 -3.36
CA ALA A 15 5.77 -7.38 -3.10
C ALA A 15 5.63 -7.14 -1.60
N VAL A 16 5.09 -6.01 -1.18
CA VAL A 16 4.84 -5.71 0.23
C VAL A 16 3.42 -5.24 0.49
N ALA A 17 2.90 -5.61 1.66
CA ALA A 17 1.65 -5.12 2.20
C ALA A 17 1.89 -4.47 3.56
N SER A 18 1.27 -3.33 3.80
CA SER A 18 1.29 -2.62 5.07
C SER A 18 -0.13 -2.30 5.53
N VAL A 19 -0.50 -2.78 6.70
CA VAL A 19 -1.78 -2.47 7.35
C VAL A 19 -1.48 -1.65 8.59
N SER A 20 -2.00 -0.42 8.63
CA SER A 20 -1.75 0.56 9.71
C SER A 20 -0.26 0.76 10.02
N GLY A 21 0.62 0.59 9.04
CA GLY A 21 2.07 0.75 9.21
C GLY A 21 2.58 2.09 8.73
N ALA A 22 3.79 2.47 9.14
CA ALA A 22 4.50 3.65 8.64
C ALA A 22 5.83 3.27 8.00
N MET A 23 6.24 4.02 6.99
CA MET A 23 7.57 3.94 6.43
C MET A 23 8.47 4.97 7.12
N LEU A 24 9.38 4.49 7.99
CA LEU A 24 10.26 5.35 8.79
C LEU A 24 11.50 5.78 8.03
N ASP A 25 12.02 4.90 7.18
CA ASP A 25 13.17 5.15 6.31
C ASP A 25 12.69 5.16 4.86
N CYS A 26 12.90 6.28 4.19
CA CYS A 26 12.47 6.50 2.81
C CYS A 26 13.54 6.15 1.79
N THR A 27 14.68 5.62 2.22
CA THR A 27 15.77 5.31 1.32
C THR A 27 16.26 3.88 1.54
N GLY A 28 16.52 3.20 0.47
CA GLY A 28 17.10 1.87 0.53
C GLY A 28 17.60 1.42 -0.84
N PRO A 29 18.50 0.43 -0.85
CA PRO A 29 18.99 -0.13 -2.11
C PRO A 29 17.98 -1.13 -2.68
N THR A 30 16.74 -0.68 -2.93
CA THR A 30 15.69 -1.51 -3.55
C THR A 30 16.12 -1.90 -4.97
N SER A 31 16.24 -3.19 -5.23
CA SER A 31 16.93 -3.72 -6.42
C SER A 31 16.03 -3.89 -7.65
N HIS A 32 14.70 -3.82 -7.47
CA HIS A 32 13.71 -3.96 -8.55
C HIS A 32 12.44 -3.15 -8.23
N PRO A 33 11.58 -2.87 -9.23
CA PRO A 33 10.28 -2.26 -8.97
C PRO A 33 9.52 -3.06 -7.91
N MET A 34 9.01 -2.39 -6.89
CA MET A 34 8.41 -3.01 -5.70
C MET A 34 6.91 -2.75 -5.65
N PRO A 35 6.06 -3.75 -5.92
CA PRO A 35 4.62 -3.60 -5.75
C PRO A 35 4.28 -3.34 -4.28
N VAL A 36 3.39 -2.39 -4.04
CA VAL A 36 3.01 -1.97 -2.68
C VAL A 36 1.51 -1.88 -2.53
N ILE A 37 0.95 -2.52 -1.52
CA ILE A 37 -0.41 -2.26 -1.04
C ILE A 37 -0.34 -1.70 0.38
N HIS A 38 -1.02 -0.57 0.60
CA HIS A 38 -1.07 0.13 1.88
C HIS A 38 -2.51 0.33 2.33
N LEU A 39 -2.86 -0.17 3.50
CA LEU A 39 -4.18 -0.04 4.11
C LEU A 39 -4.07 0.79 5.38
N HIS A 40 -4.83 1.91 5.50
CA HIS A 40 -4.68 2.82 6.63
C HIS A 40 -5.98 3.55 6.98
N GLY A 41 -6.20 3.74 8.28
CA GLY A 41 -7.33 4.49 8.81
C GLY A 41 -7.03 5.99 8.95
N THR A 42 -8.00 6.85 8.61
CA THR A 42 -7.80 8.30 8.70
C THR A 42 -7.77 8.85 10.13
N ASN A 43 -8.29 8.08 11.10
CA ASN A 43 -8.28 8.39 12.53
C ASN A 43 -7.25 7.54 13.30
N ASP A 44 -6.20 7.09 12.64
CA ASP A 44 -5.08 6.43 13.30
C ASP A 44 -4.32 7.45 14.17
N PHE A 45 -4.34 7.26 15.49
CA PHE A 45 -3.66 8.15 16.45
C PHE A 45 -2.26 7.68 16.82
N ASP A 46 -1.94 6.40 16.59
CA ASP A 46 -0.62 5.82 16.85
C ASP A 46 0.37 6.14 15.72
N LEU A 47 -0.07 5.94 14.47
CA LEU A 47 0.66 6.31 13.26
C LEU A 47 -0.22 7.23 12.40
N PRO A 48 -0.24 8.55 12.66
CA PRO A 48 -1.17 9.46 12.04
C PRO A 48 -1.15 9.43 10.51
N TYR A 49 -2.34 9.34 9.90
CA TYR A 49 -2.53 9.30 8.45
C TYR A 49 -1.80 10.46 7.73
N ASN A 50 -1.89 11.65 8.29
CA ASN A 50 -1.24 12.85 7.76
C ASN A 50 0.21 13.03 8.22
N GLY A 51 0.75 12.03 8.95
CA GLY A 51 2.08 12.11 9.51
C GLY A 51 2.20 13.10 10.66
N ASN A 52 3.42 13.23 11.18
CA ASN A 52 3.80 14.20 12.22
C ASN A 52 5.31 14.42 12.17
N ASN A 53 5.88 15.02 13.23
CA ASN A 53 7.33 15.26 13.31
C ASN A 53 8.19 13.98 13.37
N TYR A 54 7.59 12.81 13.61
CA TYR A 54 8.28 11.53 13.77
C TYR A 54 7.98 10.53 12.65
N TYR A 55 6.81 10.67 12.00
CA TYR A 55 6.32 9.72 11.02
C TYR A 55 5.95 10.40 9.71
N ASN A 56 6.36 9.80 8.60
CA ASN A 56 5.89 10.21 7.29
C ASN A 56 4.37 10.04 7.18
N SER A 57 3.72 10.92 6.44
CA SER A 57 2.32 10.72 6.08
C SER A 57 2.16 9.50 5.19
N VAL A 58 0.94 8.97 5.13
CA VAL A 58 0.57 7.94 4.14
C VAL A 58 0.87 8.44 2.73
N GLN A 59 0.51 9.68 2.42
CA GLN A 59 0.76 10.26 1.09
C GLN A 59 2.26 10.29 0.74
N ASN A 60 3.13 10.70 1.66
CA ASN A 60 4.59 10.69 1.42
C ASN A 60 5.11 9.27 1.15
N THR A 61 4.57 8.27 1.85
CA THR A 61 4.91 6.87 1.63
C THR A 61 4.47 6.40 0.24
N LEU A 62 3.24 6.73 -0.16
CA LEU A 62 2.73 6.41 -1.49
C LEU A 62 3.54 7.10 -2.59
N ASP A 63 3.81 8.40 -2.44
CA ASP A 63 4.58 9.19 -3.42
C ASP A 63 5.99 8.62 -3.63
N TYR A 64 6.63 8.14 -2.57
CA TYR A 64 7.92 7.47 -2.68
C TYR A 64 7.84 6.26 -3.62
N TRP A 65 6.89 5.35 -3.40
CA TRP A 65 6.76 4.13 -4.19
C TRP A 65 6.20 4.38 -5.59
N ILE A 66 5.29 5.35 -5.75
CA ILE A 66 4.80 5.82 -7.05
C ILE A 66 5.96 6.32 -7.91
N ASN A 67 6.84 7.14 -7.33
CA ASN A 67 8.02 7.66 -8.03
C ASN A 67 9.05 6.57 -8.31
N PHE A 68 9.35 5.73 -7.32
CA PHE A 68 10.32 4.64 -7.45
C PHE A 68 9.92 3.65 -8.54
N ASN A 69 8.65 3.26 -8.56
CA ASN A 69 8.09 2.31 -9.54
C ASN A 69 7.76 2.95 -10.90
N ASN A 70 7.80 4.28 -10.99
CA ASN A 70 7.40 5.02 -12.20
C ASN A 70 5.96 4.69 -12.65
N THR A 71 5.02 4.57 -11.70
CA THR A 71 3.60 4.34 -11.99
C THR A 71 2.93 5.61 -12.52
N ASN A 72 1.70 5.48 -13.02
CA ASN A 72 0.84 6.62 -13.26
C ASN A 72 0.72 7.47 -11.98
N LYS A 73 0.69 8.80 -12.14
CA LYS A 73 0.58 9.76 -11.01
C LYS A 73 -0.88 10.00 -10.61
N GLU A 74 -1.79 9.85 -11.56
CA GLU A 74 -3.23 9.96 -11.33
C GLU A 74 -3.79 8.56 -11.08
N PRO A 75 -4.40 8.30 -9.92
CA PRO A 75 -4.93 6.99 -9.60
C PRO A 75 -6.30 6.73 -10.25
N ILE A 76 -6.59 5.46 -10.46
CA ILE A 76 -7.98 4.99 -10.61
C ILE A 76 -8.55 4.89 -9.20
N VAL A 77 -9.72 5.50 -8.95
CA VAL A 77 -10.33 5.53 -7.62
C VAL A 77 -11.67 4.81 -7.62
N ASN A 78 -11.83 3.86 -6.70
CA ASN A 78 -13.06 3.13 -6.44
C ASN A 78 -13.52 3.40 -5.00
N PHE A 79 -14.82 3.34 -4.77
CA PHE A 79 -15.43 3.61 -3.46
C PHE A 79 -16.30 2.45 -3.03
N ASP A 80 -16.31 2.16 -1.73
CA ASP A 80 -17.31 1.30 -1.10
C ASP A 80 -17.82 1.98 0.18
N ASN A 81 -19.10 2.29 0.18
CA ASN A 81 -19.81 2.87 1.32
C ASN A 81 -20.96 1.96 1.79
N SER A 82 -20.94 0.70 1.43
CA SER A 82 -21.99 -0.28 1.77
C SER A 82 -21.89 -0.77 3.22
N GLY A 83 -20.75 -0.60 3.88
CA GLY A 83 -20.49 -0.98 5.26
C GLY A 83 -20.67 0.16 6.26
N GLU A 84 -20.15 -0.02 7.48
CA GLU A 84 -20.24 0.99 8.56
C GLU A 84 -19.33 2.20 8.31
N ILE A 85 -18.26 2.03 7.56
CA ILE A 85 -17.34 3.09 7.19
C ILE A 85 -17.12 3.08 5.67
N GLU A 86 -16.85 4.25 5.11
CA GLU A 86 -16.46 4.39 3.70
C GLU A 86 -15.01 3.94 3.53
N ILE A 87 -14.76 3.21 2.44
CA ILE A 87 -13.42 2.79 2.04
C ILE A 87 -13.17 3.30 0.63
N GLU A 88 -12.08 4.02 0.45
CA GLU A 88 -11.60 4.49 -0.85
C GLU A 88 -10.43 3.62 -1.28
N HIS A 89 -10.45 3.12 -2.53
CA HIS A 89 -9.37 2.34 -3.12
C HIS A 89 -8.72 3.10 -4.26
N TYR A 90 -7.46 3.40 -4.12
CA TYR A 90 -6.62 4.11 -5.09
C TYR A 90 -5.66 3.13 -5.77
N VAL A 91 -5.64 3.12 -7.09
CA VAL A 91 -4.76 2.26 -7.89
C VAL A 91 -3.86 3.15 -8.76
N TYR A 92 -2.57 3.14 -8.48
CA TYR A 92 -1.52 3.75 -9.30
C TYR A 92 -0.84 2.63 -10.10
N ASP A 93 -1.28 2.45 -11.32
CA ASP A 93 -0.87 1.35 -12.20
C ASP A 93 0.24 1.72 -13.19
N ASN A 94 0.52 0.83 -14.13
CA ASN A 94 1.47 0.99 -15.22
C ASN A 94 2.90 1.34 -14.78
N GLY A 95 3.31 0.84 -13.63
CA GLY A 95 4.71 0.94 -13.19
C GLY A 95 5.66 0.07 -14.03
N ASN A 96 6.95 0.28 -13.84
CA ASN A 96 7.98 -0.58 -14.43
C ASN A 96 7.70 -2.05 -14.06
N ASN A 97 7.93 -2.97 -14.99
CA ASN A 97 7.60 -4.41 -14.86
C ASN A 97 6.13 -4.68 -14.51
N SER A 98 5.22 -3.81 -14.93
CA SER A 98 3.76 -3.90 -14.69
C SER A 98 3.36 -3.90 -13.20
N VAL A 99 4.19 -3.30 -12.32
CA VAL A 99 3.83 -3.20 -10.91
C VAL A 99 2.86 -2.05 -10.65
N SER A 100 2.10 -2.16 -9.56
CA SER A 100 1.24 -1.09 -9.07
C SER A 100 1.55 -0.70 -7.63
N VAL A 101 1.09 0.48 -7.25
CA VAL A 101 0.96 0.93 -5.87
C VAL A 101 -0.53 1.10 -5.59
N GLU A 102 -1.03 0.44 -4.57
CA GLU A 102 -2.44 0.49 -4.20
C GLU A 102 -2.62 0.97 -2.77
N HIS A 103 -3.67 1.73 -2.55
CA HIS A 103 -4.00 2.25 -1.23
C HIS A 103 -5.49 2.09 -0.93
N TYR A 104 -5.79 1.45 0.21
CA TYR A 104 -7.12 1.41 0.80
C TYR A 104 -7.16 2.38 1.98
N LYS A 105 -7.98 3.42 1.85
CA LYS A 105 -8.16 4.47 2.85
C LYS A 105 -9.48 4.24 3.59
N TYR A 106 -9.40 3.90 4.86
CA TYR A 106 -10.55 3.64 5.73
C TYR A 106 -10.95 4.93 6.44
N ILE A 107 -12.06 5.55 6.02
CA ILE A 107 -12.53 6.84 6.55
C ILE A 107 -13.00 6.67 7.98
N GLY A 108 -12.36 7.36 8.93
CA GLY A 108 -12.62 7.22 10.36
C GLY A 108 -12.00 5.98 11.01
N GLY A 109 -11.30 5.13 10.25
CA GLY A 109 -10.63 3.94 10.78
C GLY A 109 -9.48 4.28 11.72
N TYR A 110 -9.28 3.45 12.75
CA TYR A 110 -8.23 3.58 13.77
C TYR A 110 -7.01 2.71 13.45
N HIS A 111 -6.05 2.64 14.39
CA HIS A 111 -4.87 1.77 14.30
C HIS A 111 -5.23 0.31 14.59
N ILE A 112 -5.75 -0.40 13.61
CA ILE A 112 -6.26 -1.77 13.75
C ILE A 112 -6.00 -2.60 12.48
N TRP A 113 -6.16 -3.92 12.60
CA TRP A 113 -6.44 -4.78 11.46
C TRP A 113 -7.92 -4.62 11.09
N PHE A 114 -8.20 -4.11 9.89
CA PHE A 114 -9.56 -3.73 9.49
C PHE A 114 -10.46 -4.95 9.32
N MET A 115 -11.63 -4.91 9.95
CA MET A 115 -12.68 -5.93 9.83
C MET A 115 -13.72 -5.58 8.77
N SER A 116 -13.79 -4.30 8.37
CA SER A 116 -14.68 -3.85 7.30
C SER A 116 -14.22 -4.43 5.96
N THR A 117 -15.20 -4.81 5.12
CA THR A 117 -14.94 -5.37 3.80
C THR A 117 -15.02 -4.30 2.72
N PHE A 118 -14.22 -4.46 1.67
CA PHE A 118 -14.33 -3.68 0.43
C PHE A 118 -14.86 -4.59 -0.67
N GLN A 119 -16.03 -4.27 -1.21
CA GLN A 119 -16.72 -5.07 -2.23
C GLN A 119 -16.82 -6.57 -1.86
N GLY A 120 -17.07 -6.85 -0.59
CA GLY A 120 -17.22 -8.20 -0.05
C GLY A 120 -15.92 -8.89 0.36
N GLN A 121 -14.75 -8.32 0.08
CA GLN A 121 -13.44 -8.88 0.46
C GLN A 121 -12.96 -8.30 1.79
N ASN A 122 -12.49 -9.16 2.69
CA ASN A 122 -11.84 -8.74 3.93
C ASN A 122 -10.37 -8.34 3.69
N THR A 123 -9.75 -7.73 4.70
CA THR A 123 -8.35 -7.27 4.62
C THR A 123 -7.37 -8.35 4.20
N SER A 124 -7.51 -9.58 4.70
CA SER A 124 -6.61 -10.69 4.33
C SER A 124 -6.76 -11.08 2.86
N GLU A 125 -7.98 -11.09 2.35
CA GLU A 125 -8.27 -11.38 0.93
C GLU A 125 -7.71 -10.28 0.03
N LEU A 126 -7.93 -9.00 0.37
CA LEU A 126 -7.37 -7.87 -0.38
C LEU A 126 -5.84 -7.93 -0.44
N VAL A 127 -5.20 -8.19 0.70
CA VAL A 127 -3.74 -8.33 0.78
C VAL A 127 -3.25 -9.52 -0.04
N TRP A 128 -3.90 -10.68 0.07
CA TRP A 128 -3.52 -11.87 -0.67
C TRP A 128 -3.70 -11.70 -2.19
N ASP A 129 -4.84 -11.15 -2.62
CA ASP A 129 -5.13 -10.91 -4.03
C ASP A 129 -4.10 -9.97 -4.66
N PHE A 130 -3.65 -8.96 -3.89
CA PHE A 130 -2.57 -8.09 -4.33
C PHE A 130 -1.24 -8.83 -4.42
N LEU A 131 -0.77 -9.43 -3.32
CA LEU A 131 0.56 -10.05 -3.24
C LEU A 131 0.73 -11.20 -4.23
N SER A 132 -0.32 -12.01 -4.44
CA SER A 132 -0.28 -13.17 -5.32
C SER A 132 -0.12 -12.85 -6.81
N ARG A 133 -0.34 -11.59 -7.20
CA ARG A 133 -0.14 -11.13 -8.59
C ARG A 133 1.34 -11.01 -8.98
N TYR A 134 2.25 -10.98 -8.02
CA TYR A 134 3.64 -10.59 -8.26
C TYR A 134 4.66 -11.69 -7.98
N GLU A 135 5.75 -11.63 -8.71
CA GLU A 135 7.02 -12.30 -8.46
C GLU A 135 8.15 -11.25 -8.49
N ILE A 136 9.39 -11.63 -8.18
CA ILE A 136 10.51 -10.67 -8.09
C ILE A 136 10.72 -9.89 -9.41
N ASN A 137 10.36 -10.46 -10.54
CA ASN A 137 10.51 -9.82 -11.85
C ASN A 137 9.30 -8.95 -12.27
N GLY A 138 8.31 -8.77 -11.42
CA GLY A 138 7.11 -7.99 -11.67
C GLY A 138 5.82 -8.81 -11.64
N GLU A 139 4.83 -8.38 -12.41
CA GLU A 139 3.55 -9.10 -12.48
C GLU A 139 3.74 -10.48 -13.13
N ARG A 140 3.12 -11.49 -12.52
CA ARG A 140 3.15 -12.86 -13.04
C ARG A 140 2.45 -12.93 -14.40
N SER A 141 3.09 -13.57 -15.35
CA SER A 141 2.44 -14.00 -16.61
C SER A 141 1.83 -15.38 -16.40
N PHE A 142 0.53 -15.47 -16.58
CA PHE A 142 -0.19 -16.74 -16.55
C PHE A 142 -0.43 -17.29 -17.96
#